data_0255a21c7ab358a467e012c7130f23c4
#
_entry.id   0255a21c7ab358a467e012c7130f23c4
#
_cell.length_a   1.000
_cell.length_b   1.000
_cell.length_c   1.000
_cell.angle_alpha   90.00
_cell.angle_beta   90.00
_cell.angle_gamma   90.00
#
_symmetry.space_group_name_H-M   'P 1'
#
loop_
_entity.id
_entity.type
_entity.pdbx_description
1 polymer ?
#
loop_
_entity_poly.entity_id
_entity_poly.type
_entity_poly.pdbx_seq_one_letter_code
_entity_poly.pdbx_strand_id
1 'polypeptide(L)'
;MAILTMEDDVQFTTNIQPICLAAGSNKYVNSHVTVAGWGTLSEAGSQPAKLMKVDVNVWTNERCDSSYGSSAPGGITSHMLCASDYQKDSCSVSVNC
;
A
#
# COMPACT_ATOMS: atom_id res chain seq x y z
N MET A 1 9.27 11.37 -1.06
CA MET A 1 9.82 10.48 -0.02
C MET A 1 10.19 11.34 1.17
N ALA A 2 9.97 10.87 2.39
CA ALA A 2 10.37 11.57 3.61
C ALA A 2 11.20 10.64 4.49
N ILE A 3 12.12 11.21 5.25
CA ILE A 3 12.96 10.51 6.25
C ILE A 3 12.64 11.13 7.60
N LEU A 4 12.31 10.29 8.58
CA LEU A 4 12.16 10.69 9.97
C LEU A 4 13.32 10.13 10.77
N THR A 5 13.97 10.98 11.54
CA THR A 5 15.03 10.57 12.47
C THR A 5 14.39 10.40 13.85
N MET A 6 14.62 9.25 14.47
CA MET A 6 14.16 8.99 15.84
C MET A 6 15.02 9.71 16.86
N GLU A 7 14.47 10.07 17.99
CA GLU A 7 15.17 10.74 19.08
C GLU A 7 16.15 9.77 19.77
N ASP A 8 15.71 8.52 19.97
CA ASP A 8 16.48 7.46 20.62
C ASP A 8 16.80 6.31 19.66
N ASP A 9 17.87 5.58 19.93
CA ASP A 9 18.24 4.37 19.22
C ASP A 9 17.24 3.24 19.48
N VAL A 10 16.82 2.56 18.43
CA VAL A 10 15.94 1.40 18.53
C VAL A 10 16.76 0.13 18.77
N GLN A 11 16.40 -0.59 19.84
CA GLN A 11 16.94 -1.93 20.08
C GLN A 11 16.13 -2.96 19.28
N PHE A 12 16.81 -3.70 18.39
CA PHE A 12 16.17 -4.75 17.63
C PHE A 12 15.85 -5.96 18.51
N THR A 13 14.64 -6.49 18.35
CA THR A 13 14.13 -7.68 19.06
C THR A 13 13.45 -8.59 18.05
N THR A 14 12.91 -9.72 18.51
CA THR A 14 12.11 -10.62 17.66
C THR A 14 10.90 -9.91 17.01
N ASN A 15 10.36 -8.89 17.67
CA ASN A 15 9.17 -8.17 17.22
C ASN A 15 9.46 -6.76 16.66
N ILE A 16 10.70 -6.32 16.75
CA ILE A 16 11.15 -4.99 16.28
C ILE A 16 12.37 -5.19 15.39
N GLN A 17 12.17 -5.12 14.09
CA GLN A 17 13.22 -5.36 13.11
C GLN A 17 13.11 -4.38 11.93
N PRO A 18 14.22 -4.06 11.26
CA PRO A 18 14.20 -3.28 10.05
C PRO A 18 13.60 -4.08 8.89
N ILE A 19 12.98 -3.41 7.95
CA ILE A 19 12.55 -3.98 6.67
C ILE A 19 13.48 -3.50 5.55
N CYS A 20 13.80 -4.37 4.61
CA CYS A 20 14.58 -4.01 3.44
C CYS A 20 13.81 -3.06 2.54
N LEU A 21 14.48 -2.07 1.98
CA LEU A 21 13.95 -1.24 0.92
C LEU A 21 14.06 -1.96 -0.42
N ALA A 22 13.05 -1.81 -1.26
CA ALA A 22 13.09 -2.30 -2.62
C ALA A 22 14.18 -1.59 -3.41
N ALA A 23 15.00 -2.36 -4.13
CA ALA A 23 16.05 -1.81 -4.98
C ALA A 23 15.52 -1.49 -6.38
N GLY A 24 15.86 -0.31 -6.87
CA GLY A 24 15.66 0.08 -8.26
C GLY A 24 14.23 0.33 -8.70
N SER A 25 13.99 0.17 -10.00
CA SER A 25 12.73 0.45 -10.69
C SER A 25 11.84 -0.80 -10.88
N ASN A 26 12.04 -1.84 -10.07
CA ASN A 26 11.22 -3.04 -10.17
C ASN A 26 9.76 -2.70 -9.83
N LYS A 27 8.85 -2.95 -10.74
CA LYS A 27 7.44 -2.62 -10.59
C LYS A 27 6.60 -3.74 -9.98
N TYR A 28 7.21 -4.88 -9.70
CA TYR A 28 6.56 -6.03 -9.06
C TYR A 28 5.25 -6.49 -9.71
N VAL A 29 5.04 -6.18 -10.99
CA VAL A 29 3.82 -6.55 -11.73
C VAL A 29 3.56 -8.04 -11.61
N ASN A 30 2.30 -8.42 -11.37
CA ASN A 30 1.82 -9.78 -11.09
C ASN A 30 2.38 -10.40 -9.80
N SER A 31 3.05 -9.62 -8.94
CA SER A 31 3.45 -10.07 -7.61
C SER A 31 2.34 -9.81 -6.59
N HIS A 32 2.30 -10.65 -5.56
CA HIS A 32 1.51 -10.36 -4.37
C HIS A 32 2.27 -9.41 -3.45
N VAL A 33 1.60 -8.41 -2.94
CA VAL A 33 2.14 -7.48 -1.95
C VAL A 33 1.20 -7.38 -0.76
N THR A 34 1.77 -7.20 0.43
CA THR A 34 0.99 -7.02 1.65
C THR A 34 0.90 -5.53 1.98
N VAL A 35 -0.33 -5.03 2.13
CA VAL A 35 -0.61 -3.71 2.66
C VAL A 35 -1.00 -3.84 4.13
N ALA A 36 -0.37 -3.07 5.01
CA ALA A 36 -0.65 -3.10 6.44
C ALA A 36 -0.96 -1.69 6.95
N GLY A 37 -1.94 -1.57 7.86
CA GLY A 37 -2.34 -0.27 8.38
C GLY A 37 -3.50 -0.34 9.39
N TRP A 38 -3.84 0.81 9.95
CA TRP A 38 -4.98 1.04 10.84
C TRP A 38 -6.12 1.79 10.14
N GLY A 39 -6.18 1.72 8.84
CA GLY A 39 -7.26 2.33 8.08
C GLY A 39 -8.61 1.65 8.32
N THR A 40 -9.70 2.28 7.88
CA THR A 40 -11.06 1.75 8.04
C THR A 40 -11.23 0.44 7.26
N LEU A 41 -12.05 -0.47 7.78
CA LEU A 41 -12.32 -1.78 7.15
C LEU A 41 -13.48 -1.73 6.15
N SER A 42 -14.16 -0.60 6.06
CA SER A 42 -15.25 -0.34 5.11
C SER A 42 -15.40 1.15 4.91
N GLU A 43 -16.09 1.53 3.83
CA GLU A 43 -16.44 2.93 3.57
C GLU A 43 -17.22 3.51 4.76
N ALA A 44 -16.79 4.66 5.26
CA ALA A 44 -17.32 5.30 6.49
C ALA A 44 -17.25 4.45 7.78
N GLY A 45 -16.49 3.35 7.79
CA GLY A 45 -16.27 2.52 8.96
C GLY A 45 -15.34 3.13 10.01
N SER A 46 -15.30 2.55 11.21
CA SER A 46 -14.35 2.93 12.25
C SER A 46 -12.97 2.30 12.03
N GLN A 47 -11.94 2.97 12.55
CA GLN A 47 -10.58 2.43 12.55
C GLN A 47 -10.45 1.24 13.50
N PRO A 48 -9.79 0.15 13.10
CA PRO A 48 -9.54 -0.98 13.99
C PRO A 48 -8.48 -0.64 15.04
N ALA A 49 -8.65 -1.16 16.26
CA ALA A 49 -7.67 -1.02 17.33
C ALA A 49 -6.40 -1.85 17.09
N LYS A 50 -6.48 -2.89 16.26
CA LYS A 50 -5.36 -3.78 15.92
C LYS A 50 -4.87 -3.47 14.50
N LEU A 51 -3.54 -3.58 14.30
CA LEU A 51 -2.95 -3.51 12.97
C LEU A 51 -3.56 -4.59 12.07
N MET A 52 -4.07 -4.17 10.92
CA MET A 52 -4.67 -5.04 9.91
C MET A 52 -3.71 -5.19 8.73
N LYS A 53 -3.86 -6.27 7.98
CA LYS A 53 -3.15 -6.48 6.71
C LYS A 53 -4.07 -7.08 5.67
N VAL A 54 -3.76 -6.81 4.41
CA VAL A 54 -4.40 -7.44 3.24
C VAL A 54 -3.34 -7.74 2.20
N ASP A 55 -3.46 -8.89 1.54
CA ASP A 55 -2.62 -9.26 0.42
C ASP A 55 -3.37 -8.95 -0.88
N VAL A 56 -2.72 -8.21 -1.78
CA VAL A 56 -3.28 -7.76 -3.06
C VAL A 56 -2.28 -7.99 -4.20
N ASN A 57 -2.78 -8.04 -5.43
CA ASN A 57 -1.96 -8.22 -6.63
C ASN A 57 -1.52 -6.88 -7.20
N VAL A 58 -0.27 -6.77 -7.63
CA VAL A 58 0.24 -5.62 -8.35
C VAL A 58 -0.18 -5.69 -9.82
N TRP A 59 -0.80 -4.63 -10.31
CA TRP A 59 -1.24 -4.49 -11.70
C TRP A 59 -0.24 -3.68 -12.52
N THR A 60 -0.35 -3.78 -13.84
CA THR A 60 0.35 -2.83 -14.71
C THR A 60 -0.30 -1.44 -14.61
N ASN A 61 0.49 -0.40 -14.82
CA ASN A 61 -0.03 0.97 -14.80
C ASN A 61 -1.04 1.19 -15.94
N GLU A 62 -0.86 0.54 -17.09
CA GLU A 62 -1.78 0.62 -18.23
C GLU A 62 -3.17 0.03 -17.87
N ARG A 63 -3.19 -1.12 -17.20
CA ARG A 63 -4.45 -1.72 -16.71
C ARG A 63 -5.12 -0.82 -15.68
N CYS A 64 -4.33 -0.25 -14.79
CA CYS A 64 -4.80 0.65 -13.76
C CYS A 64 -5.40 1.93 -14.37
N ASP A 65 -4.70 2.56 -15.29
CA ASP A 65 -5.15 3.77 -15.99
C ASP A 65 -6.48 3.52 -16.74
N SER A 66 -6.57 2.37 -17.44
CA SER A 66 -7.80 1.97 -18.11
C SER A 66 -8.97 1.75 -17.14
N SER A 67 -8.71 1.26 -15.93
CA SER A 67 -9.74 1.01 -14.91
C SER A 67 -10.21 2.29 -14.23
N TYR A 68 -9.29 3.23 -13.95
CA TYR A 68 -9.62 4.51 -13.33
C TYR A 68 -10.24 5.51 -14.32
N GLY A 69 -9.80 5.50 -15.58
CA GLY A 69 -10.30 6.41 -16.61
C GLY A 69 -10.29 7.87 -16.14
N SER A 70 -11.44 8.53 -16.23
CA SER A 70 -11.60 9.93 -15.80
C SER A 70 -11.55 10.14 -14.28
N SER A 71 -11.58 9.08 -13.47
CA SER A 71 -11.51 9.18 -12.00
C SER A 71 -10.09 9.40 -11.49
N ALA A 72 -9.07 9.29 -12.34
CA ALA A 72 -7.69 9.64 -12.01
C ALA A 72 -7.25 10.92 -12.78
N PRO A 73 -7.54 12.11 -12.27
CA PRO A 73 -7.12 13.36 -12.91
C PRO A 73 -5.60 13.42 -13.03
N GLY A 74 -5.09 13.48 -14.27
CA GLY A 74 -3.66 13.44 -14.56
C GLY A 74 -3.11 12.05 -14.90
N GLY A 75 -3.96 11.01 -14.89
CA GLY A 75 -3.62 9.62 -15.25
C GLY A 75 -2.69 8.92 -14.27
N ILE A 76 -2.37 7.67 -14.59
CA ILE A 76 -1.47 6.82 -13.79
C ILE A 76 -0.05 6.95 -14.35
N THR A 77 0.86 7.53 -13.56
CA THR A 77 2.23 7.81 -13.98
C THR A 77 3.18 6.65 -13.66
N SER A 78 4.40 6.71 -14.25
CA SER A 78 5.45 5.71 -14.01
C SER A 78 5.96 5.66 -12.57
N HIS A 79 5.66 6.66 -11.76
CA HIS A 79 6.05 6.74 -10.34
C HIS A 79 4.99 6.16 -9.39
N MET A 80 3.87 5.70 -9.93
CA MET A 80 2.79 5.07 -9.19
C MET A 80 2.88 3.55 -9.30
N LEU A 81 2.42 2.87 -8.26
CA LEU A 81 2.24 1.44 -8.23
C LEU A 81 0.77 1.16 -7.96
N CYS A 82 0.15 0.40 -8.85
CA CYS A 82 -1.22 -0.04 -8.69
C CYS A 82 -1.28 -1.45 -8.12
N ALA A 83 -2.08 -1.63 -7.09
CA ALA A 83 -2.32 -2.94 -6.51
C ALA A 83 -3.78 -3.05 -6.07
N SER A 84 -4.42 -4.14 -6.42
CA SER A 84 -5.80 -4.44 -6.02
C SER A 84 -6.09 -5.93 -6.15
N ASP A 85 -7.14 -6.39 -5.47
CA ASP A 85 -7.72 -7.71 -5.66
C ASP A 85 -9.24 -7.60 -5.53
N TYR A 86 -9.98 -8.66 -5.97
CA TYR A 86 -11.44 -8.64 -5.90
C TYR A 86 -11.89 -8.47 -4.44
N GLN A 87 -12.70 -7.44 -4.19
CA GLN A 87 -13.19 -7.06 -2.85
C GLN A 87 -12.09 -6.78 -1.80
N LYS A 88 -10.87 -6.49 -2.25
CA LYS A 88 -9.75 -6.13 -1.38
C LYS A 88 -9.07 -4.92 -1.96
N ASP A 89 -9.16 -3.82 -1.28
CA ASP A 89 -8.51 -2.56 -1.68
C ASP A 89 -8.05 -1.79 -0.44
N SER A 90 -7.16 -0.83 -0.66
CA SER A 90 -6.76 0.13 0.35
C SER A 90 -7.43 1.47 0.02
N CYS A 91 -8.35 1.91 0.87
CA CYS A 91 -9.09 3.14 0.66
C CYS A 91 -8.57 4.24 1.59
N SER A 92 -8.20 5.37 1.05
CA SER A 92 -7.88 6.66 1.73
C SER A 92 -6.94 6.64 2.95
N VAL A 93 -6.76 5.66 3.68
CA VAL A 93 -5.96 5.32 4.87
C VAL A 93 -6.47 3.96 5.39
N SER A 94 -7.18 3.21 4.56
CA SER A 94 -7.86 1.98 4.94
C SER A 94 -7.24 0.77 4.27
N VAL A 95 -7.40 -0.36 4.90
CA VAL A 95 -6.94 -1.66 4.40
C VAL A 95 -8.03 -2.40 3.63
N ASN A 96 -9.24 -1.85 3.54
CA ASN A 96 -10.34 -2.36 2.70
C ASN A 96 -11.38 -1.26 2.45
N CYS A 97 -11.69 -1.07 1.21
CA CYS A 97 -12.95 -0.44 0.79
C CYS A 97 -13.72 -1.40 -0.07
#